data_545cf4409cf648f7a768ccf484cba6d6
#
_entry.id   545cf4409cf648f7a768ccf484cba6d6
#
_cell.length_a   1.000
_cell.length_b   1.000
_cell.length_c   1.000
_cell.angle_alpha   90.00
_cell.angle_beta   90.00
_cell.angle_gamma   90.00
#
_symmetry.space_group_name_H-M   'P 1'
#
loop_
_entity.id
_entity.type
_entity.pdbx_description
1 polymer ?
#
loop_
_entity_poly.entity_id
_entity_poly.type
_entity_poly.pdbx_seq_one_letter_code
_entity_poly.pdbx_strand_id
1 'polypeptide(L)'
;MLIRPFSLRSASRPHQNIGRRGFLRATLGAVCAAVPAGRLWADAATPGVIPAQLPTVSLAGKPLTIAASDIKDLRAGLKGPLLLARDAGYDSARRLWNPAFDRHPALIARCAGAEDVARAVSFARAHGLLTAVRGGGHSLSGQSACDGGLMIDLQPMKDIQVDAKGRRAVAQGGVLLGELDRRTQAIGLATTMGTATDTGIAGLTLGGGMGRLMRIHGLSIDNLLSVNIVTADGKLRHASTTENPDLFWAVRGGGGNFGVVTDFEYRLHPFNHKMLSGFCIYPYSQARAVFAAVTELAAAAPDELMLAVALDSGDLVPKGGLSAGWLVDYCGQDPTVGEKLLEPLRKLGKPLMNTVSAVSYLAAQGAEGAANAAVPDPGSNAPNSYTKTGFFYSTPAALFDELVRRFEALPATVPSIAAMSQMGGAVARRSRTATAFWNRPALYDFLLSGTWTDRSLDQAHIQALRQAWAGIEKFTEGYYVNTEPGAEDKRLRATYGENFPRLVQMKNKYDPENLFRLNANIRPSA
;
A
#
# COMPACT_ATOMS: atom_id res chain seq x y z
N MET A 1 0.95 -1.59 7.92
CA MET A 1 1.66 -2.89 7.85
C MET A 1 0.60 -3.98 7.72
N LEU A 2 0.37 -4.48 6.51
CA LEU A 2 -0.64 -5.51 6.27
C LEU A 2 -0.02 -6.88 6.51
N ILE A 3 -0.45 -7.53 7.57
CA ILE A 3 -0.12 -8.92 7.84
C ILE A 3 -1.09 -9.77 7.02
N ARG A 4 -0.60 -10.42 5.96
CA ARG A 4 -1.37 -11.49 5.32
C ARG A 4 -1.39 -12.70 6.24
N PRO A 5 -2.55 -13.33 6.51
CA PRO A 5 -2.55 -14.67 7.08
C PRO A 5 -1.89 -15.62 6.05
N PHE A 6 -0.90 -16.37 6.49
CA PHE A 6 -0.33 -17.48 5.74
C PHE A 6 -1.43 -18.52 5.50
N SER A 7 -1.90 -18.69 4.27
CA SER A 7 -2.75 -19.83 3.93
C SER A 7 -1.86 -21.08 3.83
N LEU A 8 -1.85 -21.88 4.86
CA LEU A 8 -1.39 -23.26 4.80
C LEU A 8 -2.42 -24.08 3.99
N ARG A 9 -2.24 -24.19 2.69
CA ARG A 9 -2.88 -25.25 1.91
C ARG A 9 -2.04 -26.50 2.02
N SER A 10 -2.45 -27.42 2.89
CA SER A 10 -2.02 -28.81 2.88
C SER A 10 -2.68 -29.57 1.73
N ALA A 11 -1.92 -30.50 1.18
CA ALA A 11 -2.19 -31.32 0.01
C ALA A 11 -3.44 -32.20 0.09
N SER A 12 -3.99 -32.43 -1.10
CA SER A 12 -4.65 -33.65 -1.61
C SER A 12 -5.92 -34.20 -0.95
N ARG A 13 -7.01 -34.17 -1.71
CA ARG A 13 -7.99 -35.27 -1.82
C ARG A 13 -8.57 -35.38 -3.24
N PRO A 14 -8.99 -36.57 -3.66
CA PRO A 14 -9.13 -36.94 -5.07
C PRO A 14 -10.50 -36.70 -5.68
N HIS A 15 -10.50 -36.73 -7.00
CA HIS A 15 -11.61 -36.66 -7.93
C HIS A 15 -12.85 -37.48 -7.52
N GLN A 16 -14.04 -36.87 -7.66
CA GLN A 16 -15.23 -37.59 -8.10
C GLN A 16 -15.94 -36.79 -9.19
N ASN A 17 -16.07 -37.44 -10.34
CA ASN A 17 -16.88 -37.07 -11.48
C ASN A 17 -18.37 -37.24 -11.16
N ILE A 18 -19.22 -36.25 -11.45
CA ILE A 18 -20.63 -36.48 -11.77
C ILE A 18 -21.09 -35.50 -12.86
N GLY A 19 -21.53 -35.99 -13.85
CA GLY A 19 -22.32 -35.98 -15.01
C GLY A 19 -23.11 -34.73 -15.41
N ARG A 20 -23.19 -34.64 -16.73
CA ARG A 20 -23.91 -33.70 -17.60
C ARG A 20 -25.44 -33.78 -17.45
N ARG A 21 -26.10 -32.66 -17.78
CA ARG A 21 -27.39 -32.44 -18.46
C ARG A 21 -28.52 -31.78 -17.68
N GLY A 22 -29.08 -30.75 -18.38
CA GLY A 22 -30.47 -30.26 -18.26
C GLY A 22 -30.54 -28.72 -18.18
N PHE A 23 -30.65 -28.01 -19.20
CA PHE A 23 -31.64 -27.59 -20.20
C PHE A 23 -32.78 -26.71 -19.65
N LEU A 24 -32.77 -25.43 -20.13
CA LEU A 24 -33.85 -24.53 -20.61
C LEU A 24 -35.01 -24.10 -19.69
N ARG A 25 -35.27 -22.81 -19.58
CA ARG A 25 -36.19 -21.84 -20.25
C ARG A 25 -36.60 -20.68 -19.36
N ALA A 26 -36.26 -19.51 -19.80
CA ALA A 26 -37.06 -18.32 -20.13
C ALA A 26 -38.28 -17.95 -19.26
N THR A 27 -38.21 -16.74 -18.68
CA THR A 27 -39.34 -15.79 -18.71
C THR A 27 -38.81 -14.34 -18.55
N LEU A 28 -39.28 -13.46 -19.47
CA LEU A 28 -39.09 -12.01 -19.45
C LEU A 28 -39.77 -11.40 -18.21
N GLY A 29 -39.04 -10.55 -17.49
CA GLY A 29 -39.59 -9.61 -16.55
C GLY A 29 -38.78 -8.32 -16.63
N ALA A 30 -39.33 -7.28 -17.26
CA ALA A 30 -38.73 -5.97 -17.33
C ALA A 30 -38.72 -5.32 -15.94
N VAL A 31 -37.54 -5.18 -15.33
CA VAL A 31 -37.31 -4.32 -14.21
C VAL A 31 -36.32 -3.25 -14.67
N CYS A 32 -36.80 -2.00 -14.78
CA CYS A 32 -35.96 -0.83 -14.95
C CYS A 32 -35.07 -0.67 -13.70
N ALA A 33 -33.90 -1.27 -13.70
CA ALA A 33 -32.85 -1.02 -12.73
C ALA A 33 -31.99 0.15 -13.23
N ALA A 34 -31.87 1.19 -12.42
CA ALA A 34 -30.92 2.28 -12.66
C ALA A 34 -29.52 1.71 -12.84
N VAL A 35 -28.98 1.79 -14.05
CA VAL A 35 -27.63 1.36 -14.39
C VAL A 35 -26.65 2.34 -13.75
N PRO A 36 -25.74 1.92 -12.88
CA PRO A 36 -24.70 2.82 -12.36
C PRO A 36 -23.87 3.37 -13.52
N ALA A 37 -23.57 4.67 -13.50
CA ALA A 37 -22.88 5.42 -14.56
C ALA A 37 -21.58 4.77 -15.09
N GLY A 38 -20.90 3.94 -14.30
CA GLY A 38 -19.69 3.23 -14.69
C GLY A 38 -19.86 2.17 -15.81
N ARG A 39 -21.09 1.66 -16.06
CA ARG A 39 -21.33 0.68 -17.13
C ARG A 39 -21.56 1.31 -18.52
N LEU A 40 -21.92 2.58 -18.59
CA LEU A 40 -22.16 3.26 -19.87
C LEU A 40 -20.88 3.46 -20.71
N TRP A 41 -19.70 3.39 -20.09
CA TRP A 41 -18.42 3.62 -20.75
C TRP A 41 -17.83 2.37 -21.40
N ALA A 42 -18.20 1.17 -20.94
CA ALA A 42 -17.62 -0.10 -21.40
C ALA A 42 -18.32 -0.68 -22.65
N ASP A 43 -19.57 -0.29 -22.94
CA ASP A 43 -20.37 -0.97 -23.95
C ASP A 43 -20.26 -0.43 -25.38
N ALA A 44 -19.61 0.72 -25.61
CA ALA A 44 -19.58 1.38 -26.92
C ALA A 44 -18.29 1.13 -27.75
N ALA A 45 -17.25 0.49 -27.19
CA ALA A 45 -15.97 0.36 -27.88
C ALA A 45 -15.78 -1.00 -28.57
N THR A 46 -15.39 -1.00 -29.83
CA THR A 46 -14.89 -2.18 -30.55
C THR A 46 -13.40 -2.35 -30.21
N PRO A 47 -12.90 -3.57 -29.92
CA PRO A 47 -11.49 -3.79 -29.62
C PRO A 47 -10.56 -3.19 -30.68
N GLY A 48 -9.53 -2.45 -30.24
CA GLY A 48 -8.53 -1.81 -31.13
C GLY A 48 -9.01 -0.56 -31.86
N VAL A 49 -10.32 -0.24 -31.83
CA VAL A 49 -10.89 0.93 -32.55
C VAL A 49 -10.91 2.15 -31.62
N ILE A 50 -10.29 3.24 -32.06
CA ILE A 50 -10.40 4.54 -31.40
C ILE A 50 -11.70 5.21 -31.87
N PRO A 51 -12.66 5.49 -30.96
CA PRO A 51 -13.90 6.17 -31.34
C PRO A 51 -13.60 7.60 -31.83
N ALA A 52 -14.44 8.16 -32.71
CA ALA A 52 -14.26 9.53 -33.21
C ALA A 52 -14.14 10.56 -32.08
N GLN A 53 -14.88 10.34 -31.01
CA GLN A 53 -14.81 11.08 -29.77
C GLN A 53 -14.86 10.09 -28.60
N LEU A 54 -13.89 10.17 -27.70
CA LEU A 54 -13.83 9.35 -26.49
C LEU A 54 -14.36 10.17 -25.31
N PRO A 55 -15.46 9.73 -24.69
CA PRO A 55 -15.92 10.33 -23.46
C PRO A 55 -14.90 10.11 -22.32
N THR A 56 -14.63 11.15 -21.56
CA THR A 56 -13.64 11.16 -20.46
C THR A 56 -14.16 12.00 -19.30
N VAL A 57 -13.35 12.07 -18.22
CA VAL A 57 -13.63 12.87 -17.04
C VAL A 57 -12.48 13.85 -16.80
N SER A 58 -12.83 15.12 -16.59
CA SER A 58 -11.87 16.20 -16.29
C SER A 58 -11.36 16.14 -14.85
N LEU A 59 -10.30 16.90 -14.55
CA LEU A 59 -9.79 17.13 -13.19
C LEU A 59 -10.91 17.57 -12.22
N ALA A 60 -11.88 18.34 -12.68
CA ALA A 60 -13.01 18.80 -11.87
C ALA A 60 -14.13 17.74 -11.71
N GLY A 61 -13.95 16.53 -12.23
CA GLY A 61 -14.97 15.47 -12.20
C GLY A 61 -16.12 15.68 -13.19
N LYS A 62 -15.97 16.61 -14.16
CA LYS A 62 -17.00 16.91 -15.16
C LYS A 62 -16.76 16.08 -16.43
N PRO A 63 -17.84 15.74 -17.17
CA PRO A 63 -17.71 15.10 -18.48
C PRO A 63 -16.83 15.93 -19.42
N LEU A 64 -15.98 15.27 -20.18
CA LEU A 64 -15.10 15.81 -21.18
C LEU A 64 -15.02 14.82 -22.35
N THR A 65 -14.67 15.31 -23.55
CA THR A 65 -14.51 14.46 -24.74
C THR A 65 -13.16 14.72 -25.38
N ILE A 66 -12.45 13.64 -25.77
CA ILE A 66 -11.16 13.71 -26.47
C ILE A 66 -11.36 13.24 -27.91
N ALA A 67 -10.80 13.98 -28.86
CA ALA A 67 -10.86 13.65 -30.28
C ALA A 67 -9.99 12.41 -30.61
N ALA A 68 -10.41 11.64 -31.62
CA ALA A 68 -9.64 10.46 -32.05
C ALA A 68 -8.23 10.81 -32.54
N SER A 69 -8.03 11.99 -33.13
CA SER A 69 -6.71 12.49 -33.54
C SER A 69 -5.72 12.52 -32.37
N ASP A 70 -6.13 13.15 -31.26
CA ASP A 70 -5.27 13.36 -30.09
C ASP A 70 -4.89 12.02 -29.45
N ILE A 71 -5.84 11.05 -29.43
CA ILE A 71 -5.60 9.69 -28.91
C ILE A 71 -4.63 8.94 -29.84
N LYS A 72 -4.77 9.09 -31.16
CA LYS A 72 -3.84 8.50 -32.15
C LYS A 72 -2.45 9.06 -32.00
N ASP A 73 -2.33 10.37 -31.80
CA ASP A 73 -1.04 11.06 -31.62
C ASP A 73 -0.37 10.62 -30.32
N LEU A 74 -1.13 10.52 -29.21
CA LEU A 74 -0.63 9.95 -27.98
C LEU A 74 -0.16 8.51 -28.20
N ARG A 75 -0.98 7.65 -28.81
CA ARG A 75 -0.64 6.24 -29.08
C ARG A 75 0.61 6.09 -29.92
N ALA A 76 0.76 6.90 -30.97
CA ALA A 76 1.93 6.88 -31.86
C ALA A 76 3.22 7.35 -31.16
N GLY A 77 3.09 8.23 -30.17
CA GLY A 77 4.22 8.76 -29.42
C GLY A 77 4.70 7.88 -28.28
N LEU A 78 3.91 6.92 -27.79
CA LEU A 78 4.29 6.02 -26.73
C LEU A 78 5.08 4.82 -27.26
N LYS A 79 6.10 4.39 -26.52
CA LYS A 79 6.81 3.11 -26.74
C LYS A 79 5.99 1.92 -26.20
N GLY A 80 5.32 2.12 -25.09
CA GLY A 80 4.41 1.14 -24.49
C GLY A 80 2.98 1.27 -25.03
N PRO A 81 2.11 0.28 -24.78
CA PRO A 81 0.75 0.29 -25.32
C PRO A 81 -0.15 1.31 -24.63
N LEU A 82 -1.00 1.98 -25.39
CA LEU A 82 -2.15 2.73 -24.92
C LEU A 82 -3.38 1.84 -25.04
N LEU A 83 -4.03 1.51 -23.91
CA LEU A 83 -5.20 0.65 -23.87
C LEU A 83 -6.49 1.47 -23.67
N LEU A 84 -7.50 1.13 -24.44
CA LEU A 84 -8.89 1.55 -24.27
C LEU A 84 -9.72 0.37 -23.74
N ALA A 85 -10.95 0.65 -23.29
CA ALA A 85 -11.90 -0.39 -22.93
C ALA A 85 -12.02 -1.44 -24.04
N ARG A 86 -12.05 -2.74 -23.68
CA ARG A 86 -12.06 -3.91 -24.58
C ARG A 86 -10.75 -4.23 -25.32
N ASP A 87 -9.71 -3.40 -25.21
CA ASP A 87 -8.39 -3.81 -25.71
C ASP A 87 -7.86 -4.99 -24.88
N ALA A 88 -7.14 -5.90 -25.53
CA ALA A 88 -6.50 -7.02 -24.83
C ALA A 88 -5.60 -6.50 -23.72
N GLY A 89 -5.78 -7.01 -22.50
CA GLY A 89 -5.01 -6.60 -21.33
C GLY A 89 -5.57 -5.37 -20.57
N TYR A 90 -6.63 -4.70 -21.06
CA TYR A 90 -7.24 -3.57 -20.35
C TYR A 90 -7.72 -3.96 -18.96
N ASP A 91 -8.50 -5.03 -18.84
CA ASP A 91 -9.03 -5.46 -17.54
C ASP A 91 -7.93 -5.88 -16.57
N SER A 92 -6.87 -6.54 -17.02
CA SER A 92 -5.73 -6.87 -16.16
C SER A 92 -4.94 -5.63 -15.74
N ALA A 93 -4.81 -4.64 -16.62
CA ALA A 93 -4.05 -3.43 -16.33
C ALA A 93 -4.75 -2.48 -15.34
N ARG A 94 -6.10 -2.39 -15.35
CA ARG A 94 -6.85 -1.50 -14.45
C ARG A 94 -7.04 -2.03 -13.02
N ARG A 95 -6.78 -3.32 -12.80
CA ARG A 95 -7.00 -3.98 -11.50
C ARG A 95 -6.12 -3.44 -10.40
N LEU A 96 -6.70 -3.34 -9.20
CA LEU A 96 -6.00 -3.02 -7.98
C LEU A 96 -6.02 -4.21 -7.02
N TRP A 97 -5.08 -4.22 -6.09
CA TRP A 97 -4.99 -5.25 -5.05
C TRP A 97 -6.28 -5.38 -4.23
N ASN A 98 -6.93 -4.25 -3.91
CA ASN A 98 -8.23 -4.23 -3.23
C ASN A 98 -9.36 -4.25 -4.27
N PRO A 99 -10.07 -5.36 -4.46
CA PRO A 99 -11.11 -5.50 -5.48
C PRO A 99 -12.38 -4.69 -5.17
N ALA A 100 -12.49 -4.08 -3.98
CA ALA A 100 -13.55 -3.12 -3.68
C ALA A 100 -13.53 -1.91 -4.63
N PHE A 101 -12.37 -1.62 -5.24
CA PHE A 101 -12.18 -0.51 -6.18
C PHE A 101 -12.10 -1.00 -7.63
N ASP A 102 -13.26 -1.27 -8.22
CA ASP A 102 -13.39 -1.67 -9.63
C ASP A 102 -13.55 -0.43 -10.51
N ARG A 103 -12.42 0.25 -10.82
CA ARG A 103 -12.37 1.48 -11.59
C ARG A 103 -12.16 1.22 -13.08
N HIS A 104 -12.72 2.12 -13.92
CA HIS A 104 -12.71 2.01 -15.38
C HIS A 104 -12.10 3.28 -16.02
N PRO A 105 -10.75 3.36 -16.15
CA PRO A 105 -10.10 4.45 -16.86
C PRO A 105 -10.54 4.51 -18.33
N ALA A 106 -10.72 5.71 -18.90
CA ALA A 106 -10.98 5.83 -20.33
C ALA A 106 -9.75 5.44 -21.16
N LEU A 107 -8.56 5.73 -20.63
CA LEU A 107 -7.28 5.44 -21.23
C LEU A 107 -6.32 4.88 -20.18
N ILE A 108 -5.52 3.87 -20.57
CA ILE A 108 -4.41 3.34 -19.76
C ILE A 108 -3.13 3.46 -20.59
N ALA A 109 -2.23 4.37 -20.20
CA ALA A 109 -0.89 4.47 -20.78
C ALA A 109 0.06 3.54 -20.02
N ARG A 110 0.37 2.37 -20.59
CA ARG A 110 1.34 1.41 -20.01
C ARG A 110 2.74 1.81 -20.40
N CYS A 111 3.38 2.60 -19.56
CA CYS A 111 4.64 3.26 -19.86
C CYS A 111 5.82 2.26 -19.88
N ALA A 112 6.63 2.30 -20.94
CA ALA A 112 7.86 1.52 -21.08
C ALA A 112 9.08 2.26 -20.50
N GLY A 113 8.97 3.57 -20.23
CA GLY A 113 10.05 4.39 -19.70
C GLY A 113 9.62 5.82 -19.39
N ALA A 114 10.56 6.65 -18.94
CA ALA A 114 10.32 8.02 -18.51
C ALA A 114 9.75 8.92 -19.61
N GLU A 115 10.10 8.67 -20.88
CA GLU A 115 9.57 9.42 -22.03
C GLU A 115 8.06 9.21 -22.20
N ASP A 116 7.59 7.96 -22.04
CA ASP A 116 6.16 7.65 -22.08
C ASP A 116 5.41 8.32 -20.94
N VAL A 117 6.00 8.32 -19.74
CA VAL A 117 5.45 9.03 -18.58
C VAL A 117 5.32 10.52 -18.87
N ALA A 118 6.36 11.15 -19.42
CA ALA A 118 6.37 12.57 -19.76
C ALA A 118 5.28 12.91 -20.81
N ARG A 119 5.10 12.06 -21.81
CA ARG A 119 4.04 12.22 -22.83
C ARG A 119 2.64 12.07 -22.22
N ALA A 120 2.43 11.05 -21.38
CA ALA A 120 1.15 10.80 -20.72
C ALA A 120 0.78 11.94 -19.77
N VAL A 121 1.74 12.47 -18.98
CA VAL A 121 1.55 13.64 -18.11
C VAL A 121 1.22 14.88 -18.92
N SER A 122 1.97 15.16 -19.99
CA SER A 122 1.73 16.31 -20.87
C SER A 122 0.36 16.25 -21.54
N PHE A 123 -0.05 15.05 -22.00
CA PHE A 123 -1.37 14.82 -22.55
C PHE A 123 -2.48 15.05 -21.52
N ALA A 124 -2.34 14.47 -20.33
CA ALA A 124 -3.31 14.64 -19.24
C ALA A 124 -3.50 16.12 -18.89
N ARG A 125 -2.39 16.87 -18.79
CA ARG A 125 -2.41 18.30 -18.50
C ARG A 125 -3.08 19.11 -19.61
N ALA A 126 -2.68 18.88 -20.88
CA ALA A 126 -3.20 19.62 -22.03
C ALA A 126 -4.72 19.49 -22.16
N HIS A 127 -5.27 18.32 -21.81
CA HIS A 127 -6.70 18.03 -21.89
C HIS A 127 -7.43 18.18 -20.54
N GLY A 128 -6.74 18.55 -19.46
CA GLY A 128 -7.32 18.69 -18.12
C GLY A 128 -7.96 17.39 -17.59
N LEU A 129 -7.37 16.23 -17.90
CA LEU A 129 -7.91 14.91 -17.57
C LEU A 129 -7.70 14.52 -16.12
N LEU A 130 -8.72 13.89 -15.52
CA LEU A 130 -8.55 13.17 -14.26
C LEU A 130 -7.46 12.12 -14.43
N THR A 131 -6.43 12.17 -13.58
CA THR A 131 -5.22 11.35 -13.77
C THR A 131 -4.93 10.52 -12.53
N ALA A 132 -4.79 9.21 -12.72
CA ALA A 132 -4.30 8.27 -11.72
C ALA A 132 -2.92 7.75 -12.10
N VAL A 133 -2.11 7.41 -11.10
CA VAL A 133 -0.78 6.80 -11.30
C VAL A 133 -0.76 5.43 -10.62
N ARG A 134 -0.41 4.40 -11.38
CA ARG A 134 -0.31 3.02 -10.92
C ARG A 134 1.15 2.55 -10.95
N GLY A 135 1.74 2.32 -9.77
CA GLY A 135 2.99 1.56 -9.63
C GLY A 135 2.69 0.05 -9.55
N GLY A 136 2.82 -0.57 -8.38
CA GLY A 136 2.49 -1.99 -8.18
C GLY A 136 0.99 -2.31 -8.05
N GLY A 137 0.10 -1.32 -8.07
CA GLY A 137 -1.35 -1.55 -7.98
C GLY A 137 -1.87 -1.92 -6.58
N HIS A 138 -1.08 -1.80 -5.52
CA HIS A 138 -1.40 -2.19 -4.15
C HIS A 138 -2.16 -1.11 -3.35
N SER A 139 -2.85 -0.18 -4.03
CA SER A 139 -3.57 0.92 -3.39
C SER A 139 -4.75 0.40 -2.57
N LEU A 140 -4.66 0.50 -1.26
CA LEU A 140 -5.74 0.17 -0.33
C LEU A 140 -6.91 1.15 -0.43
N SER A 141 -6.65 2.33 -0.97
CA SER A 141 -7.60 3.44 -1.10
C SER A 141 -8.21 3.56 -2.50
N GLY A 142 -7.79 2.73 -3.46
CA GLY A 142 -8.28 2.77 -4.83
C GLY A 142 -7.80 3.94 -5.67
N GLN A 143 -6.87 4.78 -5.16
CA GLN A 143 -6.46 6.02 -5.82
C GLN A 143 -5.44 5.81 -6.96
N SER A 144 -4.93 4.58 -7.14
CA SER A 144 -4.06 4.22 -8.27
C SER A 144 -4.81 3.95 -9.57
N ALA A 145 -6.14 4.05 -9.59
CA ALA A 145 -6.99 3.99 -10.77
C ALA A 145 -8.10 5.05 -10.66
N CYS A 146 -8.72 5.40 -11.79
CA CYS A 146 -9.82 6.38 -11.85
C CYS A 146 -10.89 5.92 -12.83
N ASP A 147 -12.10 6.46 -12.69
CA ASP A 147 -13.16 6.24 -13.66
C ASP A 147 -13.12 7.35 -14.73
N GLY A 148 -13.15 6.96 -16.00
CA GLY A 148 -13.25 7.86 -17.14
C GLY A 148 -12.03 8.78 -17.39
N GLY A 149 -10.97 8.68 -16.58
CA GLY A 149 -9.75 9.47 -16.72
C GLY A 149 -8.62 8.74 -17.44
N LEU A 150 -7.41 9.26 -17.31
CA LEU A 150 -6.17 8.63 -17.77
C LEU A 150 -5.47 7.93 -16.58
N MET A 151 -5.16 6.66 -16.73
CA MET A 151 -4.27 5.94 -15.81
C MET A 151 -2.86 5.81 -16.42
N ILE A 152 -1.86 6.34 -15.75
CA ILE A 152 -0.44 6.17 -16.07
C ILE A 152 0.04 4.92 -15.34
N ASP A 153 0.27 3.83 -16.08
CA ASP A 153 0.66 2.53 -15.53
C ASP A 153 2.16 2.30 -15.69
N LEU A 154 2.86 2.28 -14.56
CA LEU A 154 4.31 2.04 -14.48
C LEU A 154 4.65 0.54 -14.38
N GLN A 155 3.68 -0.36 -14.32
CA GLN A 155 3.93 -1.80 -14.14
C GLN A 155 4.94 -2.39 -15.13
N PRO A 156 5.02 -1.96 -16.41
CA PRO A 156 6.04 -2.46 -17.32
C PRO A 156 7.47 -2.02 -16.99
N MET A 157 7.65 -0.97 -16.19
CA MET A 157 8.95 -0.41 -15.82
C MET A 157 9.55 -1.20 -14.66
N LYS A 158 10.31 -2.27 -14.97
CA LYS A 158 10.77 -3.31 -14.02
C LYS A 158 12.29 -3.40 -13.87
N ASP A 159 13.05 -2.50 -14.48
CA ASP A 159 14.51 -2.60 -14.40
C ASP A 159 15.02 -2.36 -12.98
N ILE A 160 16.01 -3.18 -12.57
CA ILE A 160 16.69 -3.11 -11.28
C ILE A 160 18.19 -3.26 -11.53
N GLN A 161 18.93 -2.20 -11.29
CA GLN A 161 20.38 -2.18 -11.38
C GLN A 161 20.98 -2.13 -9.97
N VAL A 162 21.90 -3.03 -9.64
CA VAL A 162 22.53 -3.10 -8.34
C VAL A 162 24.04 -2.92 -8.45
N ASP A 163 24.55 -1.88 -7.80
CA ASP A 163 25.97 -1.68 -7.56
C ASP A 163 26.34 -2.26 -6.18
N ALA A 164 26.86 -3.49 -6.21
CA ALA A 164 27.27 -4.20 -5.00
C ALA A 164 28.41 -3.47 -4.24
N LYS A 165 29.37 -2.90 -4.98
CA LYS A 165 30.53 -2.21 -4.41
C LYS A 165 30.14 -0.88 -3.79
N GLY A 166 29.31 -0.09 -4.50
CA GLY A 166 28.76 1.18 -4.02
C GLY A 166 27.60 0.99 -3.03
N ARG A 167 27.09 -0.24 -2.85
CA ARG A 167 25.92 -0.56 -2.03
C ARG A 167 24.72 0.31 -2.39
N ARG A 168 24.36 0.28 -3.67
CA ARG A 168 23.24 1.05 -4.21
C ARG A 168 22.38 0.18 -5.11
N ALA A 169 21.10 0.50 -5.19
CA ALA A 169 20.20 -0.06 -6.16
C ALA A 169 19.38 1.06 -6.82
N VAL A 170 19.32 1.05 -8.14
CA VAL A 170 18.38 1.86 -8.91
C VAL A 170 17.27 0.95 -9.39
N ALA A 171 16.02 1.29 -9.05
CA ALA A 171 14.85 0.49 -9.40
C ALA A 171 13.76 1.37 -9.99
N GLN A 172 13.15 0.92 -11.08
CA GLN A 172 12.07 1.63 -11.77
C GLN A 172 10.74 1.57 -11.00
N GLY A 173 9.87 2.55 -11.24
CA GLY A 173 8.63 2.80 -10.48
C GLY A 173 7.58 1.67 -10.51
N GLY A 174 7.67 0.73 -11.43
CA GLY A 174 6.81 -0.45 -11.51
C GLY A 174 7.30 -1.65 -10.72
N VAL A 175 8.51 -1.61 -10.15
CA VAL A 175 9.12 -2.73 -9.40
C VAL A 175 8.32 -3.01 -8.14
N LEU A 176 8.19 -4.30 -7.80
CA LEU A 176 7.57 -4.78 -6.56
C LEU A 176 8.65 -5.06 -5.49
N LEU A 177 8.24 -5.02 -4.21
CA LEU A 177 9.16 -5.22 -3.07
C LEU A 177 9.93 -6.55 -3.18
N GLY A 178 9.20 -7.65 -3.46
CA GLY A 178 9.84 -8.95 -3.56
C GLY A 178 10.80 -9.10 -4.76
N GLU A 179 10.64 -8.28 -5.81
CA GLU A 179 11.58 -8.24 -6.94
C GLU A 179 12.89 -7.58 -6.50
N LEU A 180 12.80 -6.44 -5.80
CA LEU A 180 13.96 -5.73 -5.26
C LEU A 180 14.67 -6.55 -4.18
N ASP A 181 13.92 -7.11 -3.22
CA ASP A 181 14.47 -7.93 -2.13
C ASP A 181 15.25 -9.15 -2.67
N ARG A 182 14.69 -9.89 -3.63
CA ARG A 182 15.41 -11.01 -4.25
C ARG A 182 16.68 -10.57 -4.95
N ARG A 183 16.64 -9.43 -5.66
CA ARG A 183 17.79 -8.93 -6.40
C ARG A 183 18.92 -8.48 -5.48
N THR A 184 18.60 -7.81 -4.38
CA THR A 184 19.60 -7.31 -3.41
C THR A 184 20.10 -8.44 -2.50
N GLN A 185 19.24 -9.36 -2.06
CA GLN A 185 19.63 -10.49 -1.22
C GLN A 185 20.50 -11.52 -1.94
N ALA A 186 20.42 -11.62 -3.26
CA ALA A 186 21.35 -12.46 -4.04
C ALA A 186 22.83 -12.10 -3.83
N ILE A 187 23.09 -10.89 -3.33
CA ILE A 187 24.45 -10.39 -3.02
C ILE A 187 24.62 -10.01 -1.54
N GLY A 188 23.73 -10.49 -0.66
CA GLY A 188 23.81 -10.26 0.79
C GLY A 188 23.52 -8.83 1.24
N LEU A 189 22.78 -8.05 0.45
CA LEU A 189 22.40 -6.68 0.77
C LEU A 189 20.87 -6.56 0.92
N ALA A 190 20.42 -5.57 1.71
CA ALA A 190 19.01 -5.21 1.86
C ALA A 190 18.85 -3.70 2.06
N THR A 191 17.63 -3.21 1.88
CA THR A 191 17.22 -1.87 2.30
C THR A 191 15.85 -1.95 2.96
N THR A 192 15.46 -0.91 3.72
CA THR A 192 14.12 -0.92 4.32
C THR A 192 13.06 -0.84 3.23
N MET A 193 12.23 -1.87 3.15
CA MET A 193 11.02 -1.95 2.33
C MET A 193 9.84 -2.42 3.19
N GLY A 194 8.63 -2.45 2.63
CA GLY A 194 7.44 -2.97 3.30
C GLY A 194 7.51 -4.47 3.58
N THR A 195 6.38 -5.04 4.01
CA THR A 195 6.29 -6.44 4.46
C THR A 195 5.47 -7.34 3.54
N ALA A 196 4.92 -6.80 2.45
CA ALA A 196 4.14 -7.56 1.45
C ALA A 196 4.85 -7.50 0.10
N THR A 197 5.31 -8.64 -0.39
CA THR A 197 6.18 -8.76 -1.58
C THR A 197 5.57 -8.25 -2.88
N ASP A 198 4.24 -8.23 -2.97
CA ASP A 198 3.45 -7.75 -4.12
C ASP A 198 3.15 -6.23 -4.06
N THR A 199 3.61 -5.53 -3.03
CA THR A 199 3.51 -4.06 -2.96
C THR A 199 4.51 -3.41 -3.91
N GLY A 200 4.08 -2.34 -4.61
CA GLY A 200 4.98 -1.54 -5.45
C GLY A 200 5.90 -0.64 -4.63
N ILE A 201 7.18 -0.57 -5.03
CA ILE A 201 8.17 0.28 -4.35
C ILE A 201 7.78 1.77 -4.39
N ALA A 202 7.17 2.22 -5.48
CA ALA A 202 6.88 3.64 -5.71
C ALA A 202 5.92 4.22 -4.67
N GLY A 203 4.69 3.68 -4.59
CA GLY A 203 3.70 4.17 -3.62
C GLY A 203 4.18 4.01 -2.19
N LEU A 204 4.79 2.86 -1.86
CA LEU A 204 5.33 2.61 -0.53
C LEU A 204 6.35 3.68 -0.13
N THR A 205 7.38 3.90 -0.95
CA THR A 205 8.47 4.83 -0.65
C THR A 205 7.96 6.25 -0.54
N LEU A 206 7.16 6.73 -1.49
CA LEU A 206 6.70 8.12 -1.51
C LEU A 206 5.91 8.52 -0.25
N GLY A 207 5.21 7.57 0.40
CA GLY A 207 4.52 7.82 1.66
C GLY A 207 5.34 7.61 2.93
N GLY A 208 6.59 7.14 2.79
CA GLY A 208 7.47 6.86 3.94
C GLY A 208 8.18 5.51 3.83
N GLY A 209 7.45 4.43 3.72
CA GLY A 209 7.98 3.05 3.59
C GLY A 209 8.41 2.47 4.92
N MET A 210 7.43 2.00 5.69
CA MET A 210 7.63 1.27 6.95
C MET A 210 7.82 -0.23 6.68
N GLY A 211 8.74 -0.87 7.42
CA GLY A 211 8.99 -2.31 7.28
C GLY A 211 9.98 -2.85 8.30
N ARG A 212 10.37 -4.12 8.14
CA ARG A 212 11.12 -4.91 9.14
C ARG A 212 12.45 -4.29 9.57
N LEU A 213 13.14 -3.60 8.64
CA LEU A 213 14.45 -3.01 8.89
C LEU A 213 14.38 -1.53 9.35
N MET A 214 13.17 -0.97 9.56
CA MET A 214 13.04 0.47 9.80
C MET A 214 13.67 0.94 11.11
N ARG A 215 13.70 0.09 12.13
CA ARG A 215 14.29 0.47 13.41
C ARG A 215 15.81 0.56 13.37
N ILE A 216 16.47 -0.26 12.53
CA ILE A 216 17.93 -0.23 12.35
C ILE A 216 18.39 0.74 11.26
N HIS A 217 17.62 0.90 10.17
CA HIS A 217 18.04 1.66 8.98
C HIS A 217 17.15 2.86 8.64
N GLY A 218 16.10 3.14 9.41
CA GLY A 218 15.11 4.18 9.10
C GLY A 218 14.07 3.68 8.08
N LEU A 219 13.19 4.57 7.66
CA LEU A 219 12.17 4.32 6.64
C LEU A 219 12.80 4.12 5.24
N SER A 220 12.04 3.63 4.26
CA SER A 220 12.53 3.55 2.88
C SER A 220 13.01 4.91 2.35
N ILE A 221 12.32 6.00 2.70
CA ILE A 221 12.73 7.38 2.35
C ILE A 221 14.05 7.83 2.98
N ASP A 222 14.47 7.21 4.08
CA ASP A 222 15.73 7.52 4.75
C ASP A 222 16.92 6.86 4.05
N ASN A 223 16.63 5.84 3.26
CA ASN A 223 17.57 5.11 2.44
C ASN A 223 17.54 5.56 0.97
N LEU A 224 16.63 6.47 0.60
CA LEU A 224 16.56 7.04 -0.73
C LEU A 224 17.71 8.05 -0.93
N LEU A 225 18.46 7.89 -2.02
CA LEU A 225 19.59 8.73 -2.41
C LEU A 225 19.19 9.77 -3.45
N SER A 226 18.40 9.34 -4.43
CA SER A 226 17.87 10.21 -5.50
C SER A 226 16.62 9.60 -6.13
N VAL A 227 15.90 10.40 -6.91
CA VAL A 227 14.81 9.97 -7.79
C VAL A 227 14.88 10.68 -9.13
N ASN A 228 14.39 10.01 -10.18
CA ASN A 228 13.97 10.66 -11.41
C ASN A 228 12.45 10.80 -11.41
N ILE A 229 11.93 12.00 -11.66
CA ILE A 229 10.52 12.32 -11.53
C ILE A 229 10.02 13.19 -12.68
N VAL A 230 8.88 12.84 -13.26
CA VAL A 230 8.16 13.68 -14.21
C VAL A 230 7.16 14.53 -13.45
N THR A 231 7.37 15.85 -13.41
CA THR A 231 6.49 16.82 -12.74
C THR A 231 5.30 17.21 -13.61
N ALA A 232 4.33 17.96 -13.09
CA ALA A 232 3.07 18.27 -13.78
C ALA A 232 3.25 19.03 -15.11
N ASP A 233 4.38 19.72 -15.31
CA ASP A 233 4.75 20.37 -16.59
C ASP A 233 5.30 19.40 -17.67
N GLY A 234 5.27 18.08 -17.40
CA GLY A 234 5.75 17.03 -18.29
C GLY A 234 7.28 16.90 -18.36
N LYS A 235 8.03 17.64 -17.54
CA LYS A 235 9.50 17.60 -17.56
C LYS A 235 10.04 16.54 -16.62
N LEU A 236 11.01 15.78 -17.12
CA LEU A 236 11.81 14.87 -16.30
C LEU A 236 12.84 15.68 -15.50
N ARG A 237 12.89 15.43 -14.20
CA ARG A 237 13.83 16.04 -13.26
C ARG A 237 14.54 14.98 -12.46
N HIS A 238 15.84 15.20 -12.22
CA HIS A 238 16.56 14.49 -11.16
C HIS A 238 16.37 15.25 -9.84
N ALA A 239 16.13 14.53 -8.75
CA ALA A 239 16.01 15.13 -7.43
C ALA A 239 16.84 14.32 -6.41
N SER A 240 17.74 15.03 -5.72
CA SER A 240 18.67 14.49 -4.73
C SER A 240 18.96 15.55 -3.67
N THR A 241 19.90 15.28 -2.76
CA THR A 241 20.34 16.27 -1.76
C THR A 241 21.04 17.48 -2.37
N THR A 242 21.56 17.38 -3.61
CA THR A 242 22.34 18.42 -4.28
C THR A 242 21.63 19.00 -5.49
N GLU A 243 20.65 18.29 -6.07
CA GLU A 243 19.90 18.74 -7.24
C GLU A 243 18.39 18.68 -6.91
N ASN A 244 17.65 19.78 -7.15
CA ASN A 244 16.25 19.93 -6.78
C ASN A 244 15.97 19.45 -5.33
N PRO A 245 16.73 19.91 -4.31
CA PRO A 245 16.69 19.37 -2.94
C PRO A 245 15.34 19.61 -2.26
N ASP A 246 14.60 20.62 -2.67
CA ASP A 246 13.24 20.90 -2.20
C ASP A 246 12.24 19.85 -2.69
N LEU A 247 12.32 19.47 -3.97
CA LEU A 247 11.52 18.39 -4.53
C LEU A 247 11.89 17.05 -3.90
N PHE A 248 13.20 16.79 -3.71
CA PHE A 248 13.67 15.59 -3.03
C PHE A 248 13.16 15.49 -1.59
N TRP A 249 13.11 16.62 -0.87
CA TRP A 249 12.50 16.68 0.44
C TRP A 249 11.02 16.31 0.40
N ALA A 250 10.27 16.87 -0.56
CA ALA A 250 8.83 16.71 -0.68
C ALA A 250 8.41 15.27 -1.02
N VAL A 251 9.11 14.60 -1.95
CA VAL A 251 8.80 13.21 -2.35
C VAL A 251 9.16 12.19 -1.27
N ARG A 252 9.92 12.57 -0.25
CA ARG A 252 10.26 11.72 0.88
C ARG A 252 9.22 11.81 2.00
N GLY A 253 8.01 11.28 1.74
CA GLY A 253 6.88 11.22 2.67
C GLY A 253 5.66 12.01 2.24
N GLY A 254 5.77 12.94 1.27
CA GLY A 254 4.64 13.74 0.77
C GLY A 254 3.77 13.01 -0.26
N GLY A 255 4.04 11.75 -0.55
CA GLY A 255 3.26 10.95 -1.49
C GLY A 255 3.45 11.36 -2.96
N GLY A 256 2.51 10.95 -3.80
CA GLY A 256 2.52 11.21 -5.25
C GLY A 256 2.04 12.61 -5.66
N ASN A 257 2.15 13.62 -4.79
CA ASN A 257 1.58 14.95 -5.01
C ASN A 257 2.34 15.83 -6.02
N PHE A 258 3.60 15.48 -6.35
CA PHE A 258 4.51 16.40 -7.05
C PHE A 258 4.92 15.91 -8.43
N GLY A 259 4.53 14.69 -8.80
CA GLY A 259 4.90 14.08 -10.07
C GLY A 259 4.86 12.56 -10.03
N VAL A 260 5.24 11.98 -11.15
CA VAL A 260 5.37 10.53 -11.35
C VAL A 260 6.84 10.17 -11.28
N VAL A 261 7.25 9.47 -10.21
CA VAL A 261 8.63 9.01 -10.06
C VAL A 261 8.86 7.78 -10.94
N THR A 262 9.84 7.87 -11.81
CA THR A 262 10.20 6.82 -12.77
C THR A 262 11.28 5.88 -12.24
N ASP A 263 12.23 6.41 -11.44
CA ASP A 263 13.35 5.67 -10.89
C ASP A 263 13.65 6.11 -9.47
N PHE A 264 14.03 5.15 -8.64
CA PHE A 264 14.40 5.32 -7.23
C PHE A 264 15.80 4.77 -7.02
N GLU A 265 16.74 5.57 -6.51
CA GLU A 265 18.05 5.11 -6.09
C GLU A 265 18.09 4.93 -4.57
N TYR A 266 18.36 3.70 -4.12
CA TYR A 266 18.42 3.36 -2.70
C TYR A 266 19.82 3.04 -2.24
N ARG A 267 20.13 3.40 -1.00
CA ARG A 267 21.25 2.86 -0.24
C ARG A 267 20.90 1.46 0.22
N LEU A 268 21.87 0.55 0.09
CA LEU A 268 21.79 -0.82 0.58
C LEU A 268 22.69 -1.02 1.79
N HIS A 269 22.30 -1.96 2.64
CA HIS A 269 23.01 -2.34 3.85
C HIS A 269 23.36 -3.82 3.81
N PRO A 270 24.51 -4.25 4.38
CA PRO A 270 24.82 -5.66 4.53
C PRO A 270 23.75 -6.37 5.36
N PHE A 271 23.17 -7.43 4.81
CA PHE A 271 22.20 -8.27 5.48
C PHE A 271 22.27 -9.70 4.91
N ASN A 272 23.24 -10.48 5.40
CA ASN A 272 23.56 -11.82 4.94
C ASN A 272 23.45 -12.88 6.04
N HIS A 273 22.72 -12.57 7.11
CA HIS A 273 22.49 -13.45 8.25
C HIS A 273 21.00 -13.78 8.41
N LYS A 274 20.70 -14.76 9.25
CA LYS A 274 19.32 -15.07 9.62
C LYS A 274 18.81 -14.04 10.63
N MET A 275 17.53 -13.73 10.54
CA MET A 275 16.78 -12.94 11.52
C MET A 275 15.81 -13.84 12.28
N LEU A 276 15.46 -13.45 13.51
CA LEU A 276 14.36 -14.10 14.22
C LEU A 276 13.06 -13.42 13.82
N SER A 277 12.13 -14.16 13.23
CA SER A 277 10.86 -13.60 12.77
C SER A 277 9.72 -14.59 12.99
N GLY A 278 8.51 -14.06 13.22
CA GLY A 278 7.30 -14.83 13.38
C GLY A 278 6.32 -14.19 14.34
N PHE A 279 5.36 -14.98 14.81
CA PHE A 279 4.30 -14.53 15.71
C PHE A 279 3.92 -15.61 16.72
N CYS A 280 3.38 -15.16 17.86
CA CYS A 280 2.73 -16.01 18.85
C CYS A 280 1.31 -15.55 19.06
N ILE A 281 0.37 -16.49 19.05
CA ILE A 281 -1.08 -16.27 19.24
C ILE A 281 -1.52 -16.90 20.55
N TYR A 282 -2.31 -16.17 21.31
CA TYR A 282 -2.85 -16.55 22.62
C TYR A 282 -4.38 -16.48 22.61
N PRO A 283 -5.06 -17.17 23.56
CA PRO A 283 -6.48 -16.95 23.80
C PRO A 283 -6.78 -15.47 24.05
N TYR A 284 -7.89 -14.98 23.54
CA TYR A 284 -8.29 -13.57 23.67
C TYR A 284 -8.40 -13.09 25.12
N SER A 285 -8.73 -13.99 26.06
CA SER A 285 -8.72 -13.69 27.49
C SER A 285 -7.39 -13.17 28.03
N GLN A 286 -6.29 -13.40 27.30
CA GLN A 286 -4.95 -12.90 27.62
C GLN A 286 -4.61 -11.57 26.94
N ALA A 287 -5.51 -10.97 26.15
CA ALA A 287 -5.23 -9.77 25.35
C ALA A 287 -4.56 -8.66 26.17
N ARG A 288 -5.09 -8.32 27.35
CA ARG A 288 -4.51 -7.27 28.21
C ARG A 288 -3.10 -7.60 28.67
N ALA A 289 -2.85 -8.86 29.04
CA ALA A 289 -1.52 -9.31 29.47
C ALA A 289 -0.50 -9.27 28.31
N VAL A 290 -0.95 -9.68 27.11
CA VAL A 290 -0.15 -9.64 25.89
C VAL A 290 0.22 -8.19 25.53
N PHE A 291 -0.76 -7.26 25.56
CA PHE A 291 -0.50 -5.84 25.29
C PHE A 291 0.48 -5.24 26.32
N ALA A 292 0.28 -5.47 27.61
CA ALA A 292 1.14 -4.94 28.66
C ALA A 292 2.59 -5.43 28.49
N ALA A 293 2.79 -6.75 28.34
CA ALA A 293 4.11 -7.34 28.23
C ALA A 293 4.85 -6.88 26.95
N VAL A 294 4.13 -6.78 25.81
CA VAL A 294 4.72 -6.31 24.56
C VAL A 294 5.12 -4.83 24.64
N THR A 295 4.27 -3.97 25.19
CA THR A 295 4.57 -2.54 25.29
C THR A 295 5.68 -2.25 26.31
N GLU A 296 5.75 -3.01 27.41
CA GLU A 296 6.84 -2.94 28.38
C GLU A 296 8.18 -3.34 27.73
N LEU A 297 8.23 -4.50 27.07
CA LEU A 297 9.44 -4.94 26.39
C LEU A 297 9.83 -3.98 25.25
N ALA A 298 8.87 -3.48 24.47
CA ALA A 298 9.11 -2.56 23.38
C ALA A 298 9.73 -1.24 23.84
N ALA A 299 9.39 -0.74 25.04
CA ALA A 299 9.92 0.49 25.59
C ALA A 299 11.44 0.42 25.87
N ALA A 300 11.96 -0.78 26.18
CA ALA A 300 13.37 -1.05 26.46
C ALA A 300 14.10 -1.76 25.30
N ALA A 301 13.41 -2.01 24.17
CA ALA A 301 13.94 -2.80 23.07
C ALA A 301 15.09 -2.12 22.36
N PRO A 302 16.20 -2.84 22.05
CA PRO A 302 17.25 -2.34 21.18
C PRO A 302 16.70 -2.13 19.75
N ASP A 303 17.45 -1.41 18.92
CA ASP A 303 17.01 -1.08 17.55
C ASP A 303 16.78 -2.32 16.67
N GLU A 304 17.53 -3.37 16.91
CA GLU A 304 17.41 -4.64 16.19
C GLU A 304 16.11 -5.38 16.45
N LEU A 305 15.41 -5.08 17.56
CA LEU A 305 14.16 -5.73 17.94
C LEU A 305 12.96 -4.85 17.57
N MET A 306 12.13 -5.32 16.67
CA MET A 306 10.81 -4.76 16.35
C MET A 306 9.73 -5.69 16.87
N LEU A 307 8.78 -5.14 17.60
CA LEU A 307 7.61 -5.86 18.12
C LEU A 307 6.34 -5.26 17.55
N ALA A 308 5.35 -6.12 17.33
CA ALA A 308 3.98 -5.68 17.09
C ALA A 308 3.04 -6.49 17.98
N VAL A 309 1.91 -5.89 18.35
CA VAL A 309 0.85 -6.57 19.09
C VAL A 309 -0.45 -6.40 18.31
N ALA A 310 -1.26 -7.46 18.28
CA ALA A 310 -2.50 -7.48 17.52
C ALA A 310 -3.62 -8.19 18.26
N LEU A 311 -4.85 -7.72 18.01
CA LEU A 311 -6.09 -8.47 18.17
C LEU A 311 -6.51 -8.96 16.79
N ASP A 312 -7.00 -10.20 16.71
CA ASP A 312 -7.44 -10.83 15.48
C ASP A 312 -8.77 -11.57 15.69
N SER A 313 -9.66 -11.46 14.72
CA SER A 313 -10.94 -12.21 14.69
C SER A 313 -11.07 -13.06 13.42
N GLY A 314 -9.96 -13.24 12.70
CA GLY A 314 -9.90 -13.95 11.43
C GLY A 314 -9.45 -15.40 11.58
N ASP A 315 -8.75 -15.86 10.55
CA ASP A 315 -8.39 -17.26 10.36
C ASP A 315 -7.07 -17.67 11.06
N LEU A 316 -6.47 -16.81 11.87
CA LEU A 316 -5.23 -17.13 12.59
C LEU A 316 -5.44 -18.21 13.68
N VAL A 317 -6.68 -18.39 14.13
CA VAL A 317 -7.04 -19.44 15.08
C VAL A 317 -7.84 -20.54 14.40
N PRO A 318 -7.48 -21.83 14.54
CA PRO A 318 -8.29 -22.93 14.05
C PRO A 318 -9.73 -22.84 14.62
N LYS A 319 -10.75 -22.87 13.74
CA LYS A 319 -12.19 -22.72 14.01
C LYS A 319 -12.70 -21.27 14.15
N GLY A 320 -11.90 -20.25 13.85
CA GLY A 320 -12.28 -18.85 14.01
C GLY A 320 -12.36 -18.42 15.49
N GLY A 321 -12.62 -17.16 15.72
CA GLY A 321 -12.79 -16.57 17.04
C GLY A 321 -11.77 -15.47 17.34
N LEU A 322 -11.97 -14.83 18.49
CA LEU A 322 -11.08 -13.74 18.92
C LEU A 322 -9.76 -14.31 19.46
N SER A 323 -8.68 -13.67 19.09
CA SER A 323 -7.35 -13.96 19.61
C SER A 323 -6.55 -12.69 19.84
N ALA A 324 -5.47 -12.79 20.60
CA ALA A 324 -4.48 -11.74 20.77
C ALA A 324 -3.09 -12.34 20.54
N GLY A 325 -2.18 -11.55 20.00
CA GLY A 325 -0.85 -12.06 19.73
C GLY A 325 0.19 -10.97 19.59
N TRP A 326 1.43 -11.40 19.47
CA TRP A 326 2.53 -10.54 19.16
C TRP A 326 3.33 -11.09 17.99
N LEU A 327 3.98 -10.16 17.28
CA LEU A 327 4.89 -10.45 16.19
C LEU A 327 6.26 -9.91 16.56
N VAL A 328 7.29 -10.55 16.03
CA VAL A 328 8.69 -10.15 16.22
C VAL A 328 9.44 -10.17 14.91
N ASP A 329 10.30 -9.17 14.75
CA ASP A 329 11.41 -9.16 13.81
C ASP A 329 12.65 -8.71 14.57
N TYR A 330 13.58 -9.64 14.84
CA TYR A 330 14.89 -9.32 15.39
C TYR A 330 15.93 -9.42 14.28
N CYS A 331 16.50 -8.28 13.95
CA CYS A 331 17.39 -8.09 12.79
C CYS A 331 18.89 -8.11 13.18
N GLY A 332 19.22 -8.44 14.44
CA GLY A 332 20.61 -8.59 14.88
C GLY A 332 21.28 -9.81 14.28
N GLN A 333 22.61 -9.83 14.30
CA GLN A 333 23.41 -10.89 13.65
C GLN A 333 23.22 -12.27 14.29
N ASP A 334 22.98 -12.32 15.59
CA ASP A 334 22.80 -13.57 16.34
C ASP A 334 21.34 -13.72 16.81
N PRO A 335 20.55 -14.60 16.17
CA PRO A 335 19.16 -14.84 16.59
C PRO A 335 18.99 -15.31 18.04
N THR A 336 20.04 -15.90 18.66
CA THR A 336 19.96 -16.35 20.07
C THR A 336 19.86 -15.18 21.04
N VAL A 337 20.42 -14.02 20.69
CA VAL A 337 20.23 -12.78 21.45
C VAL A 337 18.77 -12.34 21.39
N GLY A 338 18.15 -12.43 20.20
CA GLY A 338 16.72 -12.16 20.03
C GLY A 338 15.86 -13.07 20.90
N GLU A 339 16.15 -14.39 20.94
CA GLU A 339 15.41 -15.33 21.81
C GLU A 339 15.50 -14.95 23.29
N LYS A 340 16.68 -14.54 23.78
CA LYS A 340 16.84 -14.07 25.16
C LYS A 340 16.01 -12.81 25.44
N LEU A 341 15.99 -11.87 24.50
CA LEU A 341 15.15 -10.66 24.64
C LEU A 341 13.66 -10.99 24.73
N LEU A 342 13.20 -12.07 24.10
CA LEU A 342 11.81 -12.50 24.12
C LEU A 342 11.40 -13.32 25.36
N GLU A 343 12.33 -13.65 26.27
CA GLU A 343 12.01 -14.42 27.49
C GLU A 343 10.83 -13.87 28.29
N PRO A 344 10.67 -12.53 28.48
CA PRO A 344 9.48 -12.01 29.16
C PRO A 344 8.16 -12.38 28.48
N LEU A 345 8.12 -12.36 27.13
CA LEU A 345 6.93 -12.74 26.37
C LEU A 345 6.68 -14.24 26.39
N ARG A 346 7.72 -15.07 26.52
CA ARG A 346 7.58 -16.53 26.66
C ARG A 346 6.93 -16.92 28.00
N LYS A 347 6.97 -16.05 29.01
CA LYS A 347 6.33 -16.27 30.32
C LYS A 347 4.83 -15.98 30.33
N LEU A 348 4.25 -15.46 29.25
CA LEU A 348 2.80 -15.24 29.10
C LEU A 348 1.96 -16.53 29.11
N GLY A 349 2.61 -17.70 29.12
CA GLY A 349 1.94 -19.01 29.16
C GLY A 349 2.00 -19.73 27.82
N LYS A 350 1.15 -20.75 27.66
CA LYS A 350 1.14 -21.60 26.47
C LYS A 350 0.39 -20.91 25.31
N PRO A 351 1.05 -20.60 24.21
CA PRO A 351 0.36 -20.02 23.05
C PRO A 351 -0.49 -21.08 22.32
N LEU A 352 -1.53 -20.62 21.61
CA LEU A 352 -2.30 -21.42 20.66
C LEU A 352 -1.45 -21.74 19.41
N MET A 353 -0.60 -20.79 19.01
CA MET A 353 0.32 -20.91 17.87
C MET A 353 1.60 -20.15 18.14
N ASN A 354 2.73 -20.71 17.72
CA ASN A 354 4.03 -20.07 17.75
C ASN A 354 4.80 -20.43 16.46
N THR A 355 5.14 -19.42 15.66
CA THR A 355 5.88 -19.59 14.41
C THR A 355 7.27 -18.94 14.47
N VAL A 356 7.64 -18.36 15.60
CA VAL A 356 8.91 -17.63 15.77
C VAL A 356 10.09 -18.57 15.57
N SER A 357 10.93 -18.23 14.59
CA SER A 357 12.11 -19.03 14.22
C SER A 357 13.16 -18.18 13.52
N ALA A 358 14.40 -18.69 13.47
CA ALA A 358 15.49 -18.06 12.73
C ALA A 358 15.36 -18.37 11.23
N VAL A 359 15.04 -17.36 10.43
CA VAL A 359 14.75 -17.44 9.00
C VAL A 359 15.64 -16.49 8.20
N SER A 360 15.73 -16.70 6.88
CA SER A 360 16.33 -15.71 5.97
C SER A 360 15.45 -14.44 5.89
N TYR A 361 16.02 -13.31 5.47
CA TYR A 361 15.24 -12.11 5.20
C TYR A 361 14.14 -12.35 4.14
N LEU A 362 14.46 -13.11 3.09
CA LEU A 362 13.46 -13.43 2.06
C LEU A 362 12.32 -14.30 2.60
N ALA A 363 12.60 -15.26 3.51
CA ALA A 363 11.56 -16.04 4.15
C ALA A 363 10.66 -15.17 5.05
N ALA A 364 11.27 -14.28 5.85
CA ALA A 364 10.53 -13.32 6.66
C ALA A 364 9.63 -12.41 5.80
N GLN A 365 10.09 -12.01 4.61
CA GLN A 365 9.30 -11.23 3.64
C GLN A 365 8.25 -12.07 2.91
N GLY A 366 8.27 -13.41 3.01
CA GLY A 366 7.43 -14.30 2.21
C GLY A 366 7.85 -14.36 0.73
N ALA A 367 9.12 -14.08 0.44
CA ALA A 367 9.68 -14.01 -0.91
C ALA A 367 10.43 -15.27 -1.34
N GLU A 368 10.66 -16.23 -0.43
CA GLU A 368 11.29 -17.52 -0.77
C GLU A 368 10.33 -18.38 -1.61
N GLY A 369 10.79 -18.79 -2.79
CA GLY A 369 10.07 -19.74 -3.64
C GLY A 369 8.77 -19.24 -4.27
N ALA A 370 8.33 -18.02 -4.00
CA ALA A 370 7.11 -17.50 -4.57
C ALA A 370 7.40 -16.60 -5.77
N ALA A 371 6.76 -16.90 -6.90
CA ALA A 371 6.43 -15.85 -7.85
C ALA A 371 5.54 -14.81 -7.12
N ASN A 372 5.69 -13.51 -7.45
CA ASN A 372 4.82 -12.47 -6.89
C ASN A 372 3.37 -12.92 -6.98
N ALA A 373 2.64 -12.83 -5.87
CA ALA A 373 1.22 -13.16 -5.90
C ALA A 373 0.55 -12.25 -6.94
N ALA A 374 -0.18 -12.86 -7.87
CA ALA A 374 -0.93 -12.11 -8.87
C ALA A 374 -1.95 -11.18 -8.18
N VAL A 375 -2.17 -9.99 -8.72
CA VAL A 375 -3.29 -9.15 -8.34
C VAL A 375 -4.57 -9.94 -8.60
N PRO A 376 -5.49 -10.07 -7.62
CA PRO A 376 -6.69 -10.89 -7.78
C PRO A 376 -7.52 -10.46 -9.00
N ASP A 377 -8.14 -11.42 -9.66
CA ASP A 377 -9.06 -11.12 -10.76
C ASP A 377 -10.28 -10.36 -10.26
N PRO A 378 -10.78 -9.32 -10.97
CA PRO A 378 -12.09 -8.75 -10.73
C PRO A 378 -13.13 -9.85 -10.92
N GLY A 379 -13.99 -10.04 -9.93
CA GLY A 379 -14.94 -11.17 -9.93
C GLY A 379 -14.39 -12.46 -9.34
N SER A 380 -13.10 -12.54 -8.95
CA SER A 380 -12.63 -13.58 -8.03
C SER A 380 -13.22 -13.34 -6.63
N ASN A 381 -13.31 -14.40 -5.82
CA ASN A 381 -13.68 -14.32 -4.41
C ASN A 381 -12.57 -13.68 -3.53
N ALA A 382 -11.75 -12.78 -4.10
CA ALA A 382 -10.76 -12.04 -3.35
C ALA A 382 -11.48 -11.09 -2.37
N PRO A 383 -11.03 -11.02 -1.11
CA PRO A 383 -11.72 -10.23 -0.11
C PRO A 383 -11.57 -8.73 -0.38
N ASN A 384 -12.69 -8.00 -0.25
CA ASN A 384 -12.66 -6.55 -0.06
C ASN A 384 -11.96 -6.23 1.25
N SER A 385 -11.38 -5.04 1.35
CA SER A 385 -10.82 -4.57 2.60
C SER A 385 -11.15 -3.09 2.87
N TYR A 386 -11.30 -2.78 4.15
CA TYR A 386 -11.39 -1.41 4.63
C TYR A 386 -10.46 -1.23 5.82
N THR A 387 -9.62 -0.21 5.76
CA THR A 387 -8.57 0.02 6.75
C THR A 387 -8.58 1.46 7.23
N LYS A 388 -8.39 1.65 8.53
CA LYS A 388 -8.11 2.91 9.19
C LYS A 388 -6.75 2.83 9.87
N THR A 389 -6.00 3.94 9.88
CA THR A 389 -4.67 4.00 10.48
C THR A 389 -4.48 5.27 11.29
N GLY A 390 -3.50 5.23 12.19
CA GLY A 390 -3.06 6.38 12.97
C GLY A 390 -1.75 6.08 13.68
N PHE A 391 -1.17 7.09 14.29
CA PHE A 391 0.07 6.95 15.04
C PHE A 391 -0.20 7.16 16.53
N PHE A 392 0.32 6.26 17.38
CA PHE A 392 0.26 6.42 18.84
C PHE A 392 1.58 7.01 19.35
N TYR A 393 1.48 8.07 20.13
CA TYR A 393 2.60 8.72 20.81
C TYR A 393 2.68 8.34 22.30
N SER A 394 1.66 7.67 22.78
CA SER A 394 1.60 7.10 24.13
C SER A 394 0.68 5.87 24.13
N THR A 395 0.81 5.03 25.14
CA THR A 395 0.01 3.81 25.33
C THR A 395 -0.64 3.78 26.72
N PRO A 396 -1.55 4.72 27.04
CA PRO A 396 -2.25 4.70 28.33
C PRO A 396 -3.14 3.47 28.46
N ALA A 397 -3.39 3.00 29.69
CA ALA A 397 -4.26 1.83 29.94
C ALA A 397 -5.64 1.98 29.29
N ALA A 398 -6.20 3.18 29.28
CA ALA A 398 -7.48 3.47 28.62
C ALA A 398 -7.50 3.19 27.11
N LEU A 399 -6.34 3.26 26.42
CA LEU A 399 -6.23 2.84 25.02
C LEU A 399 -6.50 1.34 24.87
N PHE A 400 -5.89 0.51 25.72
CA PHE A 400 -6.05 -0.94 25.63
C PHE A 400 -7.47 -1.37 25.96
N ASP A 401 -8.08 -0.73 26.95
CA ASP A 401 -9.48 -0.96 27.31
C ASP A 401 -10.42 -0.64 26.14
N GLU A 402 -10.15 0.49 25.45
CA GLU A 402 -10.95 0.90 24.31
C GLU A 402 -10.71 0.00 23.09
N LEU A 403 -9.46 -0.41 22.81
CA LEU A 403 -9.14 -1.35 21.74
C LEU A 403 -9.88 -2.68 21.91
N VAL A 404 -9.80 -3.29 23.12
CA VAL A 404 -10.49 -4.54 23.43
C VAL A 404 -11.99 -4.38 23.25
N ARG A 405 -12.59 -3.35 23.88
CA ARG A 405 -14.03 -3.10 23.83
C ARG A 405 -14.56 -2.87 22.40
N ARG A 406 -13.82 -2.11 21.58
CA ARG A 406 -14.20 -1.82 20.18
C ARG A 406 -14.03 -3.02 19.30
N PHE A 407 -13.00 -3.81 19.53
CA PHE A 407 -12.74 -5.01 18.75
C PHE A 407 -13.79 -6.09 19.03
N GLU A 408 -14.19 -6.30 20.28
CA GLU A 408 -15.28 -7.20 20.68
C GLU A 408 -16.64 -6.82 20.09
N ALA A 409 -16.86 -5.52 19.86
CA ALA A 409 -18.11 -5.02 19.28
C ALA A 409 -18.20 -5.18 17.76
N LEU A 410 -17.12 -5.60 17.08
CA LEU A 410 -17.15 -5.85 15.65
C LEU A 410 -17.98 -7.11 15.33
N PRO A 411 -18.79 -7.07 14.25
CA PRO A 411 -19.53 -8.26 13.82
C PRO A 411 -18.60 -9.41 13.47
N ALA A 412 -18.94 -10.63 13.89
CA ALA A 412 -18.16 -11.84 13.57
C ALA A 412 -18.07 -12.12 12.04
N THR A 413 -18.95 -11.51 11.26
CA THR A 413 -18.94 -11.57 9.78
C THR A 413 -17.85 -10.70 9.14
N VAL A 414 -17.11 -9.89 9.92
CA VAL A 414 -16.00 -9.06 9.48
C VAL A 414 -14.71 -9.57 10.09
N PRO A 415 -14.02 -10.54 9.50
CA PRO A 415 -12.67 -10.90 9.91
C PRO A 415 -11.81 -9.64 10.00
N SER A 416 -11.31 -9.34 11.18
CA SER A 416 -10.66 -8.06 11.48
C SER A 416 -9.34 -8.25 12.21
N ILE A 417 -8.46 -7.28 12.01
CA ILE A 417 -7.21 -7.15 12.77
C ILE A 417 -7.05 -5.72 13.28
N ALA A 418 -6.68 -5.58 14.55
CA ALA A 418 -6.23 -4.33 15.15
C ALA A 418 -4.79 -4.51 15.58
N ALA A 419 -3.84 -3.87 14.90
CA ALA A 419 -2.41 -4.10 15.13
C ALA A 419 -1.66 -2.79 15.40
N MET A 420 -0.76 -2.83 16.39
CA MET A 420 0.19 -1.78 16.73
C MET A 420 1.58 -2.29 16.40
N SER A 421 2.29 -1.64 15.48
CA SER A 421 3.66 -1.98 15.10
C SER A 421 4.63 -0.95 15.68
N GLN A 422 5.63 -1.42 16.42
CA GLN A 422 6.62 -0.55 17.05
C GLN A 422 7.39 0.26 16.03
N MET A 423 7.52 1.56 16.29
CA MET A 423 8.38 2.51 15.59
C MET A 423 9.67 2.77 16.42
N GLY A 424 10.21 3.96 16.39
CA GLY A 424 11.40 4.31 17.16
C GLY A 424 12.71 3.98 16.45
N GLY A 425 13.79 3.73 17.20
CA GLY A 425 15.10 3.42 16.63
C GLY A 425 15.60 4.49 15.65
N ALA A 426 16.14 4.08 14.50
CA ALA A 426 16.64 4.97 13.46
C ALA A 426 15.56 5.91 12.88
N VAL A 427 14.28 5.53 12.91
CA VAL A 427 13.17 6.39 12.47
C VAL A 427 13.06 7.63 13.37
N ALA A 428 13.07 7.44 14.69
CA ALA A 428 12.91 8.51 15.66
C ALA A 428 14.15 9.42 15.80
N ARG A 429 15.34 8.91 15.47
CA ARG A 429 16.58 9.71 15.48
C ARG A 429 16.65 10.77 14.39
N ARG A 430 15.79 10.70 13.37
CA ARG A 430 15.69 11.73 12.34
C ARG A 430 14.79 12.87 12.80
N SER A 431 15.19 14.11 12.53
CA SER A 431 14.31 15.26 12.74
C SER A 431 12.99 15.11 11.97
N ARG A 432 11.88 15.56 12.56
CA ARG A 432 10.56 15.62 11.91
C ARG A 432 10.58 16.40 10.58
N THR A 433 11.48 17.38 10.47
CA THR A 433 11.59 18.26 9.29
C THR A 433 12.64 17.80 8.27
N ALA A 434 13.39 16.72 8.55
CA ALA A 434 14.42 16.20 7.64
C ALA A 434 13.84 15.68 6.30
N THR A 435 12.58 15.27 6.31
CA THR A 435 11.79 14.84 5.14
C THR A 435 10.35 15.31 5.32
N ALA A 436 9.49 15.08 4.35
CA ALA A 436 8.06 15.41 4.50
C ALA A 436 7.34 14.51 5.53
N PHE A 437 7.86 13.33 5.85
CA PHE A 437 7.27 12.42 6.85
C PHE A 437 7.43 12.97 8.28
N TRP A 438 6.30 13.34 8.90
CA TRP A 438 6.27 14.04 10.19
C TRP A 438 6.30 13.12 11.42
N ASN A 439 5.67 11.93 11.35
CA ASN A 439 5.34 11.09 12.51
C ASN A 439 6.53 10.24 13.04
N ARG A 440 7.75 10.82 13.04
CA ARG A 440 8.98 10.12 13.41
C ARG A 440 9.06 9.73 14.90
N PRO A 441 8.59 10.54 15.87
CA PRO A 441 8.64 10.17 17.29
C PRO A 441 7.45 9.31 17.74
N ALA A 442 6.57 8.91 16.83
CA ALA A 442 5.50 7.98 17.19
C ALA A 442 6.09 6.68 17.77
N LEU A 443 5.47 6.16 18.82
CA LEU A 443 5.82 4.88 19.42
C LEU A 443 5.35 3.72 18.57
N TYR A 444 4.15 3.85 17.99
CA TYR A 444 3.53 2.81 17.17
C TYR A 444 2.81 3.40 15.96
N ASP A 445 2.90 2.69 14.84
CA ASP A 445 1.94 2.74 13.76
C ASP A 445 0.79 1.79 14.11
N PHE A 446 -0.44 2.26 13.96
CA PHE A 446 -1.65 1.48 14.26
C PHE A 446 -2.52 1.33 13.02
N LEU A 447 -3.07 0.14 12.85
CA LEU A 447 -4.11 -0.14 11.87
C LEU A 447 -5.29 -0.89 12.51
N LEU A 448 -6.49 -0.55 12.05
CA LEU A 448 -7.71 -1.34 12.18
C LEU A 448 -8.18 -1.70 10.78
N SER A 449 -8.19 -2.98 10.45
CA SER A 449 -8.55 -3.46 9.11
C SER A 449 -9.56 -4.59 9.22
N GLY A 450 -10.55 -4.59 8.34
CA GLY A 450 -11.47 -5.70 8.16
C GLY A 450 -11.48 -6.15 6.70
N THR A 451 -11.78 -7.44 6.49
CA THR A 451 -11.87 -8.07 5.17
C THR A 451 -13.15 -8.88 5.05
N TRP A 452 -13.72 -8.98 3.86
CA TRP A 452 -14.91 -9.79 3.58
C TRP A 452 -15.04 -10.04 2.07
N THR A 453 -15.79 -11.08 1.69
CA THR A 453 -16.03 -11.44 0.28
C THR A 453 -17.42 -11.07 -0.23
N ASP A 454 -18.42 -11.04 0.64
CA ASP A 454 -19.80 -10.70 0.28
C ASP A 454 -19.98 -9.18 0.15
N ARG A 455 -20.04 -8.69 -1.07
CA ARG A 455 -20.19 -7.25 -1.38
C ARG A 455 -21.53 -6.66 -0.93
N SER A 456 -22.54 -7.47 -0.69
CA SER A 456 -23.83 -6.97 -0.17
C SER A 456 -23.68 -6.40 1.24
N LEU A 457 -22.63 -6.79 1.96
CA LEU A 457 -22.29 -6.36 3.31
C LEU A 457 -21.34 -5.16 3.38
N ASP A 458 -20.86 -4.64 2.23
CA ASP A 458 -19.84 -3.57 2.18
C ASP A 458 -20.20 -2.39 3.09
N GLN A 459 -21.42 -1.84 2.96
CA GLN A 459 -21.83 -0.67 3.75
C GLN A 459 -21.88 -0.98 5.24
N ALA A 460 -22.45 -2.11 5.62
CA ALA A 460 -22.59 -2.51 7.01
C ALA A 460 -21.20 -2.73 7.67
N HIS A 461 -20.30 -3.41 6.97
CA HIS A 461 -18.96 -3.70 7.48
C HIS A 461 -18.08 -2.43 7.56
N ILE A 462 -18.11 -1.56 6.53
CA ILE A 462 -17.42 -0.27 6.57
C ILE A 462 -17.94 0.59 7.72
N GLN A 463 -19.26 0.62 7.95
CA GLN A 463 -19.85 1.37 9.05
C GLN A 463 -19.42 0.81 10.42
N ALA A 464 -19.40 -0.50 10.59
CA ALA A 464 -18.94 -1.14 11.84
C ALA A 464 -17.47 -0.78 12.14
N LEU A 465 -16.58 -0.86 11.15
CA LEU A 465 -15.18 -0.48 11.28
C LEU A 465 -15.00 1.02 11.58
N ARG A 466 -15.82 1.90 10.97
CA ARG A 466 -15.82 3.34 11.28
C ARG A 466 -16.28 3.63 12.71
N GLN A 467 -17.30 2.93 13.20
CA GLN A 467 -17.76 3.06 14.58
C GLN A 467 -16.71 2.57 15.58
N ALA A 468 -16.05 1.45 15.30
CA ALA A 468 -14.92 0.98 16.11
C ALA A 468 -13.79 2.01 16.13
N TRP A 469 -13.42 2.54 14.94
CA TRP A 469 -12.39 3.56 14.79
C TRP A 469 -12.68 4.83 15.58
N ALA A 470 -13.91 5.33 15.57
CA ALA A 470 -14.28 6.59 16.24
C ALA A 470 -13.92 6.62 17.73
N GLY A 471 -13.91 5.47 18.41
CA GLY A 471 -13.46 5.37 19.81
C GLY A 471 -11.94 5.38 19.98
N ILE A 472 -11.22 4.93 18.96
CA ILE A 472 -9.76 4.78 18.98
C ILE A 472 -9.08 6.08 18.49
N GLU A 473 -9.70 6.78 17.56
CA GLU A 473 -9.14 7.96 16.87
C GLU A 473 -8.61 9.04 17.82
N LYS A 474 -9.26 9.26 18.96
CA LYS A 474 -8.84 10.23 19.98
C LYS A 474 -7.46 9.96 20.61
N PHE A 475 -6.93 8.74 20.48
CA PHE A 475 -5.61 8.36 20.95
C PHE A 475 -4.55 8.47 19.83
N THR A 476 -4.96 8.76 18.58
CA THR A 476 -4.07 8.81 17.42
C THR A 476 -3.78 10.24 16.99
N GLU A 477 -2.61 10.42 16.37
CA GLU A 477 -2.29 11.61 15.59
C GLU A 477 -2.06 11.22 14.13
N GLY A 478 -2.63 12.00 13.19
CA GLY A 478 -2.46 11.77 11.76
C GLY A 478 -2.93 10.38 11.28
N TYR A 479 -2.41 9.98 10.13
CA TYR A 479 -2.60 8.66 9.53
C TYR A 479 -1.46 8.32 8.56
N TYR A 480 -1.30 7.05 8.21
CA TYR A 480 -0.33 6.65 7.18
C TYR A 480 -0.93 6.85 5.79
N VAL A 481 -0.34 7.75 5.00
CA VAL A 481 -0.89 8.21 3.71
C VAL A 481 -1.03 7.10 2.65
N ASN A 482 -0.30 6.00 2.80
CA ASN A 482 -0.38 4.86 1.89
C ASN A 482 -1.60 3.96 2.11
N THR A 483 -2.34 4.14 3.21
CA THR A 483 -3.40 3.21 3.61
C THR A 483 -4.79 3.83 3.60
N GLU A 484 -4.92 5.13 3.79
CA GLU A 484 -6.23 5.77 3.95
C GLU A 484 -6.54 6.74 2.81
N PRO A 485 -7.71 6.61 2.14
CA PRO A 485 -8.13 7.55 1.10
C PRO A 485 -8.75 8.80 1.70
N GLY A 486 -8.50 9.96 1.06
CA GLY A 486 -9.35 11.13 1.17
C GLY A 486 -9.72 11.55 2.59
N ALA A 487 -8.76 11.52 3.53
CA ALA A 487 -9.01 12.01 4.87
C ALA A 487 -9.42 13.48 4.83
N GLU A 488 -10.26 13.87 5.78
CA GLU A 488 -10.62 15.28 6.00
C GLU A 488 -9.38 16.16 6.10
N ASP A 489 -9.45 17.38 5.61
CA ASP A 489 -8.32 18.35 5.60
C ASP A 489 -7.65 18.47 6.98
N LYS A 490 -8.42 18.37 8.07
CA LYS A 490 -7.89 18.40 9.45
C LYS A 490 -6.94 17.22 9.72
N ARG A 491 -7.32 15.99 9.33
CA ARG A 491 -6.47 14.80 9.53
C ARG A 491 -5.25 14.84 8.62
N LEU A 492 -5.41 15.29 7.37
CA LEU A 492 -4.30 15.48 6.45
C LEU A 492 -3.26 16.46 7.01
N ARG A 493 -3.72 17.61 7.53
CA ARG A 493 -2.83 18.59 8.18
C ARG A 493 -2.13 18.00 9.40
N ALA A 494 -2.84 17.26 10.25
CA ALA A 494 -2.25 16.58 11.41
C ALA A 494 -1.20 15.53 10.99
N THR A 495 -1.41 14.85 9.85
CA THR A 495 -0.44 13.87 9.32
C THR A 495 0.91 14.49 8.99
N TYR A 496 0.91 15.70 8.45
CA TYR A 496 2.13 16.41 8.05
C TYR A 496 2.62 17.44 9.07
N GLY A 497 1.79 17.78 10.07
CA GLY A 497 2.14 18.73 11.13
C GLY A 497 2.72 20.03 10.58
N GLU A 498 3.84 20.47 11.12
CA GLU A 498 4.54 21.70 10.71
C GLU A 498 5.17 21.62 9.30
N ASN A 499 5.28 20.42 8.72
CA ASN A 499 5.73 20.24 7.34
C ASN A 499 4.66 20.64 6.30
N PHE A 500 3.37 20.71 6.70
CA PHE A 500 2.27 20.94 5.77
C PHE A 500 2.39 22.26 4.96
N PRO A 501 2.71 23.42 5.56
CA PRO A 501 2.87 24.66 4.78
C PRO A 501 3.96 24.56 3.71
N ARG A 502 5.10 23.92 4.02
CA ARG A 502 6.17 23.69 3.05
C ARG A 502 5.74 22.76 1.92
N LEU A 503 4.95 21.72 2.21
CA LEU A 503 4.37 20.84 1.19
C LEU A 503 3.43 21.60 0.25
N VAL A 504 2.64 22.55 0.75
CA VAL A 504 1.78 23.43 -0.08
C VAL A 504 2.65 24.29 -1.00
N GLN A 505 3.76 24.86 -0.50
CA GLN A 505 4.71 25.61 -1.34
C GLN A 505 5.28 24.74 -2.47
N MET A 506 5.64 23.49 -2.16
CA MET A 506 6.14 22.54 -3.17
C MET A 506 5.04 22.19 -4.19
N LYS A 507 3.81 22.01 -3.73
CA LYS A 507 2.66 21.77 -4.60
C LYS A 507 2.44 22.95 -5.56
N ASN A 508 2.46 24.18 -5.07
CA ASN A 508 2.37 25.38 -5.89
C ASN A 508 3.48 25.46 -6.96
N LYS A 509 4.68 25.02 -6.62
CA LYS A 509 5.82 25.05 -7.53
C LYS A 509 5.79 23.97 -8.61
N TYR A 510 5.44 22.72 -8.23
CA TYR A 510 5.60 21.55 -9.09
C TYR A 510 4.29 21.01 -9.69
N ASP A 511 3.15 21.36 -9.10
CA ASP A 511 1.82 20.98 -9.59
C ASP A 511 0.74 22.02 -9.23
N PRO A 512 0.86 23.26 -9.74
CA PRO A 512 -0.05 24.35 -9.40
C PRO A 512 -1.49 24.11 -9.86
N GLU A 513 -1.70 23.31 -10.91
CA GLU A 513 -3.03 22.96 -11.43
C GLU A 513 -3.66 21.76 -10.69
N ASN A 514 -2.95 21.20 -9.70
CA ASN A 514 -3.36 20.02 -8.96
C ASN A 514 -3.72 18.83 -9.87
N LEU A 515 -2.87 18.54 -10.86
CA LEU A 515 -3.00 17.39 -11.77
C LEU A 515 -2.95 16.07 -10.97
N PHE A 516 -1.98 15.94 -10.07
CA PHE A 516 -1.78 14.77 -9.22
C PHE A 516 -2.59 14.90 -7.92
N ARG A 517 -3.90 14.67 -8.02
CA ARG A 517 -4.84 14.81 -6.89
C ARG A 517 -5.39 13.49 -6.33
N LEU A 518 -5.21 12.37 -7.06
CA LEU A 518 -5.65 11.06 -6.61
C LEU A 518 -4.59 10.42 -5.68
N ASN A 519 -4.49 10.99 -4.47
CA ASN A 519 -3.59 10.60 -3.39
C ASN A 519 -4.08 11.25 -2.08
N ALA A 520 -3.25 11.29 -1.03
CA ALA A 520 -3.44 12.17 0.12
C ALA A 520 -3.21 13.63 -0.34
N ASN A 521 -4.21 14.21 -1.01
CA ASN A 521 -4.09 15.40 -1.85
C ASN A 521 -3.73 16.67 -1.06
N ILE A 522 -2.52 17.14 -1.24
CA ILE A 522 -2.06 18.47 -0.79
C ILE A 522 -2.50 19.46 -1.87
N ARG A 523 -3.55 20.25 -1.57
CA ARG A 523 -4.06 21.23 -2.52
C ARG A 523 -3.10 22.41 -2.64
N PRO A 524 -2.88 22.96 -3.85
CA PRO A 524 -2.17 24.22 -3.98
C PRO A 524 -2.98 25.34 -3.29
N SER A 525 -2.29 26.36 -2.79
CA SER A 525 -2.96 27.59 -2.36
C SER A 525 -3.51 28.31 -3.60
N ALA A 526 -4.75 28.82 -3.50
CA ALA A 526 -5.38 29.61 -4.54
C ALA A 526 -4.60 30.91 -4.82
#